data_a3aecafdd48b8217a7dfa177c70fd3d2
#
_entry.id   a3aecafdd48b8217a7dfa177c70fd3d2
#
_cell.length_a   1.000
_cell.length_b   1.000
_cell.length_c   1.000
_cell.angle_alpha   90.00
_cell.angle_beta   90.00
_cell.angle_gamma   90.00
#
_symmetry.space_group_name_H-M   'P 1'
#
loop_
_entity.id
_entity.type
_entity.pdbx_description
1 polymer ?
#
loop_
_entity_poly.entity_id
_entity_poly.type
_entity_poly.pdbx_seq_one_letter_code
_entity_poly.pdbx_strand_id
1 'polypeptide(L)'
;MPEFLDWSIIGPAFAAGVIILSTHVPLGQEVLNRGIIFIDLAIAQVAGLGVIAAYAMEWDPEGIQVQIAAVSAALVAAVGLNWTEKRWPGIHEPIIGVLFILAATGGILLLTGN
;
A
#
# COMPACT_ATOMS: atom_id res chain seq x y z
N MET A 1 -26.29 -22.80 -0.62
CA MET A 1 -24.92 -22.55 -0.15
C MET A 1 -24.82 -21.13 0.33
N PRO A 2 -24.26 -20.91 1.51
CA PRO A 2 -24.07 -19.54 1.97
C PRO A 2 -23.18 -18.74 1.01
N GLU A 3 -23.49 -17.45 0.87
CA GLU A 3 -22.78 -16.60 -0.09
C GLU A 3 -21.28 -16.50 0.20
N PHE A 4 -20.88 -16.56 1.47
CA PHE A 4 -19.48 -16.47 1.83
C PHE A 4 -18.67 -17.70 1.40
N LEU A 5 -19.34 -18.77 0.99
CA LEU A 5 -18.67 -19.98 0.47
C LEU A 5 -18.69 -20.05 -1.06
N ASP A 6 -19.02 -18.96 -1.72
CA ASP A 6 -19.02 -18.90 -3.18
C ASP A 6 -17.59 -18.97 -3.71
N TRP A 7 -17.27 -20.06 -4.40
CA TRP A 7 -15.94 -20.30 -4.92
C TRP A 7 -15.51 -19.28 -5.99
N SER A 8 -16.46 -18.63 -6.64
CA SER A 8 -16.12 -17.60 -7.62
C SER A 8 -15.54 -16.35 -6.96
N ILE A 9 -15.79 -16.19 -5.66
CA ILE A 9 -15.24 -15.08 -4.86
C ILE A 9 -14.04 -15.57 -4.04
N ILE A 10 -14.19 -16.72 -3.38
CA ILE A 10 -13.19 -17.26 -2.46
C ILE A 10 -11.95 -17.76 -3.21
N GLY A 11 -12.14 -18.40 -4.36
CA GLY A 11 -11.05 -18.98 -5.12
C GLY A 11 -9.99 -17.96 -5.53
N PRO A 12 -10.40 -16.90 -6.25
CA PRO A 12 -9.45 -15.84 -6.63
C PRO A 12 -8.81 -15.13 -5.44
N ALA A 13 -9.59 -14.88 -4.38
CA ALA A 13 -9.06 -14.25 -3.17
C ALA A 13 -8.01 -15.13 -2.50
N PHE A 14 -8.27 -16.43 -2.41
CA PHE A 14 -7.34 -17.38 -1.83
C PHE A 14 -6.05 -17.45 -2.67
N ALA A 15 -6.19 -17.51 -3.99
CA ALA A 15 -5.04 -17.52 -4.89
C ALA A 15 -4.19 -16.27 -4.74
N ALA A 16 -4.84 -15.10 -4.69
CA ALA A 16 -4.14 -13.84 -4.48
C ALA A 16 -3.42 -13.83 -3.13
N GLY A 17 -4.07 -14.34 -2.08
CA GLY A 17 -3.47 -14.43 -0.76
C GLY A 17 -2.22 -15.30 -0.74
N VAL A 18 -2.25 -16.44 -1.43
CA VAL A 18 -1.08 -17.33 -1.52
C VAL A 18 0.06 -16.64 -2.25
N ILE A 19 -0.23 -15.96 -3.36
CA ILE A 19 0.79 -15.24 -4.11
C ILE A 19 1.40 -14.14 -3.26
N ILE A 20 0.57 -13.38 -2.55
CA ILE A 20 1.04 -12.30 -1.68
C ILE A 20 1.92 -12.87 -0.56
N LEU A 21 1.51 -13.96 0.07
CA LEU A 21 2.31 -14.60 1.11
C LEU A 21 3.68 -15.04 0.59
N SER A 22 3.70 -15.62 -0.62
CA SER A 22 4.96 -16.11 -1.18
C SER A 22 5.99 -15.02 -1.39
N THR A 23 5.54 -13.79 -1.65
CA THR A 23 6.43 -12.63 -1.83
C THR A 23 6.70 -11.90 -0.52
N HIS A 24 5.70 -11.83 0.36
CA HIS A 24 5.81 -11.03 1.59
C HIS A 24 6.58 -11.72 2.70
N VAL A 25 6.60 -13.06 2.74
CA VAL A 25 7.35 -13.75 3.79
C VAL A 25 8.85 -13.42 3.70
N PRO A 26 9.52 -13.59 2.54
CA PRO A 26 10.94 -13.20 2.46
C PRO A 26 11.16 -11.69 2.60
N LEU A 27 10.25 -10.87 2.05
CA LEU A 27 10.37 -9.43 2.21
C LEU A 27 10.18 -9.00 3.66
N GLY A 28 9.27 -9.66 4.37
CA GLY A 28 9.05 -9.40 5.79
C GLY A 28 10.26 -9.71 6.63
N GLN A 29 10.97 -10.79 6.30
CA GLN A 29 12.22 -11.11 6.99
C GLN A 29 13.25 -10.02 6.81
N GLU A 30 13.34 -9.46 5.61
CA GLU A 30 14.26 -8.36 5.33
C GLU A 30 13.89 -7.12 6.11
N VAL A 31 12.60 -6.81 6.18
CA VAL A 31 12.08 -5.67 6.95
C VAL A 31 12.42 -5.82 8.43
N LEU A 32 12.22 -7.02 8.99
CA LEU A 32 12.54 -7.29 10.38
C LEU A 32 14.04 -7.15 10.65
N ASN A 33 14.87 -7.62 9.72
CA ASN A 33 16.31 -7.52 9.85
C ASN A 33 16.78 -6.07 9.87
N ARG A 34 16.07 -5.19 9.17
CA ARG A 34 16.40 -3.76 9.12
C ARG A 34 15.78 -2.97 10.26
N GLY A 35 14.86 -3.57 11.00
CA GLY A 35 14.18 -2.91 12.10
C GLY A 35 13.14 -1.87 11.68
N ILE A 36 12.65 -1.94 10.45
CA ILE A 36 11.66 -1.00 9.93
C ILE A 36 10.32 -1.73 9.71
N ILE A 37 9.63 -1.95 10.82
CA ILE A 37 8.47 -2.87 10.86
C ILE A 37 7.27 -2.34 10.07
N PHE A 38 7.04 -1.04 10.07
CA PHE A 38 5.81 -0.46 9.53
C PHE A 38 5.93 0.01 8.08
N ILE A 39 7.07 -0.22 7.42
CA ILE A 39 7.28 0.30 6.08
C ILE A 39 6.29 -0.29 5.06
N ASP A 40 5.98 -1.57 5.20
CA ASP A 40 5.03 -2.24 4.29
C ASP A 40 3.65 -1.62 4.40
N LEU A 41 3.20 -1.38 5.63
CA LEU A 41 1.90 -0.75 5.87
C LEU A 41 1.86 0.68 5.35
N ALA A 42 2.94 1.43 5.53
CA ALA A 42 3.00 2.81 5.06
C ALA A 42 2.93 2.88 3.54
N ILE A 43 3.69 2.03 2.84
CA ILE A 43 3.68 2.01 1.38
C ILE A 43 2.35 1.52 0.85
N ALA A 44 1.73 0.54 1.52
CA ALA A 44 0.40 0.08 1.15
C ALA A 44 -0.63 1.20 1.24
N GLN A 45 -0.55 2.04 2.29
CA GLN A 45 -1.46 3.18 2.43
C GLN A 45 -1.24 4.21 1.33
N VAL A 46 0.01 4.44 0.95
CA VAL A 46 0.30 5.36 -0.16
C VAL A 46 -0.24 4.82 -1.47
N ALA A 47 -0.09 3.52 -1.72
CA ALA A 47 -0.66 2.90 -2.91
C ALA A 47 -2.19 3.05 -2.92
N GLY A 48 -2.83 2.82 -1.77
CA GLY A 48 -4.26 3.01 -1.62
C GLY A 48 -4.68 4.45 -1.87
N LEU A 49 -3.88 5.40 -1.39
CA LEU A 49 -4.12 6.81 -1.67
C LEU A 49 -4.06 7.09 -3.17
N GLY A 50 -3.13 6.47 -3.89
CA GLY A 50 -3.05 6.57 -5.34
C GLY A 50 -4.32 6.06 -6.02
N VAL A 51 -4.85 4.93 -5.56
CA VAL A 51 -6.12 4.40 -6.08
C VAL A 51 -7.27 5.37 -5.82
N ILE A 52 -7.34 5.91 -4.60
CA ILE A 52 -8.41 6.84 -4.22
C ILE A 52 -8.31 8.13 -5.05
N ALA A 53 -7.10 8.63 -5.26
CA ALA A 53 -6.89 9.83 -6.07
C ALA A 53 -7.34 9.60 -7.53
N ALA A 54 -7.02 8.44 -8.09
CA ALA A 54 -7.46 8.09 -9.43
C ALA A 54 -8.98 7.99 -9.51
N TYR A 55 -9.59 7.41 -8.48
CA TYR A 55 -11.04 7.32 -8.38
C TYR A 55 -11.68 8.72 -8.30
N ALA A 56 -11.07 9.62 -7.53
CA ALA A 56 -11.55 11.00 -7.41
C ALA A 56 -11.46 11.75 -8.73
N MET A 57 -10.53 11.36 -9.60
CA MET A 57 -10.41 11.92 -10.96
C MET A 57 -11.33 11.21 -11.97
N GLU A 58 -12.22 10.36 -11.48
CA GLU A 58 -13.19 9.63 -12.29
C GLU A 58 -12.58 8.66 -13.28
N TRP A 59 -11.39 8.13 -12.95
CA TRP A 59 -10.79 7.06 -13.74
C TRP A 59 -11.53 5.75 -13.50
N ASP A 60 -11.52 4.88 -14.51
CA ASP A 60 -12.11 3.55 -14.42
C ASP A 60 -11.44 2.75 -13.29
N PRO A 61 -12.17 2.38 -12.23
CA PRO A 61 -11.55 1.65 -11.12
C PRO A 61 -11.01 0.27 -11.48
N GLU A 62 -11.48 -0.30 -12.59
CA GLU A 62 -10.98 -1.59 -13.07
C GLU A 62 -9.94 -1.42 -14.16
N GLY A 63 -9.60 -0.19 -14.53
CA GLY A 63 -8.66 0.09 -15.60
C GLY A 63 -7.22 -0.01 -15.14
N ILE A 64 -6.34 -0.19 -16.11
CA ILE A 64 -4.91 -0.25 -15.85
C ILE A 64 -4.37 1.07 -15.33
N GLN A 65 -5.05 2.18 -15.63
CA GLN A 65 -4.63 3.50 -15.17
C GLN A 65 -4.63 3.60 -13.65
N VAL A 66 -5.61 2.97 -12.98
CA VAL A 66 -5.66 2.93 -11.52
C VAL A 66 -4.47 2.15 -10.97
N GLN A 67 -4.13 1.02 -11.62
CA GLN A 67 -2.96 0.23 -11.22
C GLN A 67 -1.68 1.04 -11.37
N ILE A 68 -1.54 1.76 -12.47
CA ILE A 68 -0.37 2.61 -12.69
C ILE A 68 -0.29 3.70 -11.62
N ALA A 69 -1.43 4.31 -11.27
CA ALA A 69 -1.46 5.33 -10.23
C ALA A 69 -1.01 4.75 -8.88
N ALA A 70 -1.51 3.57 -8.51
CA ALA A 70 -1.16 2.93 -7.24
C ALA A 70 0.32 2.58 -7.21
N VAL A 71 0.83 1.96 -8.26
CA VAL A 71 2.24 1.55 -8.33
C VAL A 71 3.15 2.77 -8.35
N SER A 72 2.78 3.81 -9.10
CA SER A 72 3.57 5.05 -9.15
C SER A 72 3.65 5.70 -7.77
N ALA A 73 2.52 5.80 -7.07
CA ALA A 73 2.48 6.36 -5.73
C ALA A 73 3.37 5.56 -4.77
N ALA A 74 3.27 4.23 -4.82
CA ALA A 74 4.08 3.36 -3.97
C ALA A 74 5.57 3.50 -4.27
N LEU A 75 5.94 3.58 -5.54
CA LEU A 75 7.34 3.74 -5.93
C LEU A 75 7.90 5.08 -5.49
N VAL A 76 7.13 6.16 -5.63
CA VAL A 76 7.55 7.48 -5.16
C VAL A 76 7.77 7.46 -3.65
N ALA A 77 6.85 6.84 -2.91
CA ALA A 77 6.99 6.70 -1.46
C ALA A 77 8.23 5.88 -1.10
N ALA A 78 8.47 4.79 -1.80
CA ALA A 78 9.63 3.93 -1.53
C ALA A 78 10.94 4.68 -1.77
N VAL A 79 11.04 5.42 -2.88
CA VAL A 79 12.22 6.22 -3.18
C VAL A 79 12.40 7.31 -2.13
N GLY A 80 11.30 8.00 -1.75
CA GLY A 80 11.34 9.03 -0.72
C GLY A 80 11.81 8.48 0.62
N LEU A 81 11.29 7.32 1.03
CA LEU A 81 11.69 6.69 2.28
C LEU A 81 13.14 6.23 2.25
N ASN A 82 13.59 5.70 1.12
CA ASN A 82 14.99 5.32 0.96
C ASN A 82 15.91 6.55 1.11
N TRP A 83 15.50 7.66 0.52
CA TRP A 83 16.25 8.91 0.63
C TRP A 83 16.30 9.40 2.08
N THR A 84 15.17 9.37 2.80
CA THR A 84 15.13 9.81 4.20
C THR A 84 15.93 8.88 5.11
N GLU A 85 15.98 7.58 4.81
CA GLU A 85 16.80 6.64 5.56
C GLU A 85 18.28 7.02 5.47
N LYS A 86 18.74 7.42 4.29
CA LYS A 86 20.12 7.83 4.09
C LYS A 86 20.42 9.19 4.70
N ARG A 87 19.45 10.09 4.68
CA ARG A 87 19.65 11.46 5.14
C ARG A 87 19.52 11.58 6.66
N TRP A 88 18.53 10.89 7.24
CA TRP A 88 18.26 10.96 8.67
C TRP A 88 18.02 9.56 9.25
N PRO A 89 19.07 8.73 9.35
CA PRO A 89 18.88 7.33 9.75
C PRO A 89 18.33 7.18 11.17
N GLY A 90 18.56 8.15 12.05
CA GLY A 90 18.09 8.08 13.43
C GLY A 90 16.60 8.25 13.61
N ILE A 91 15.90 8.82 12.61
CA ILE A 91 14.47 9.10 12.71
C ILE A 91 13.66 8.42 11.60
N HIS A 92 14.23 7.40 10.98
CA HIS A 92 13.58 6.73 9.83
C HIS A 92 12.24 6.11 10.22
N GLU A 93 12.17 5.41 11.35
CA GLU A 93 10.94 4.77 11.80
C GLU A 93 9.81 5.79 12.08
N PRO A 94 10.07 6.90 12.81
CA PRO A 94 9.05 7.95 12.96
C PRO A 94 8.59 8.55 11.65
N ILE A 95 9.48 8.71 10.66
CA ILE A 95 9.12 9.23 9.35
C ILE A 95 8.14 8.27 8.65
N ILE A 96 8.40 6.96 8.75
CA ILE A 96 7.51 5.95 8.19
C ILE A 96 6.12 6.06 8.84
N GLY A 97 6.08 6.21 10.16
CA GLY A 97 4.81 6.37 10.88
C GLY A 97 4.02 7.60 10.46
N VAL A 98 4.70 8.72 10.28
CA VAL A 98 4.07 9.96 9.81
C VAL A 98 3.50 9.77 8.41
N LEU A 99 4.27 9.15 7.52
CA LEU A 99 3.81 8.89 6.16
C LEU A 99 2.57 8.00 6.16
N PHE A 100 2.57 6.95 7.00
CA PHE A 100 1.43 6.05 7.15
C PHE A 100 0.15 6.83 7.51
N ILE A 101 0.25 7.67 8.54
CA ILE A 101 -0.90 8.43 9.03
C ILE A 101 -1.36 9.46 8.00
N LEU A 102 -0.42 10.15 7.36
CA LEU A 102 -0.77 11.15 6.36
C LEU A 102 -1.46 10.51 5.15
N ALA A 103 -0.97 9.37 4.69
CA ALA A 103 -1.57 8.68 3.56
C ALA A 103 -2.97 8.18 3.90
N ALA A 104 -3.14 7.58 5.06
CA ALA A 104 -4.44 7.07 5.50
C ALA A 104 -5.44 8.21 5.67
N THR A 105 -5.04 9.29 6.33
CA THR A 105 -5.90 10.44 6.56
C THR A 105 -6.22 11.15 5.25
N GLY A 106 -5.23 11.32 4.39
CA GLY A 106 -5.43 11.93 3.08
C GLY A 106 -6.44 11.15 2.24
N GLY A 107 -6.38 9.82 2.30
CA GLY A 107 -7.34 8.98 1.60
C GLY A 107 -8.75 9.18 2.11
N ILE A 108 -8.92 9.22 3.42
CA ILE A 108 -10.23 9.45 4.03
C ILE A 108 -10.77 10.83 3.63
N LEU A 109 -9.93 11.85 3.67
CA LEU A 109 -10.35 13.20 3.29
C LEU A 109 -10.77 13.27 1.82
N LEU A 110 -10.06 12.59 0.93
CA LEU A 110 -10.44 12.56 -0.49
C LEU A 110 -11.78 11.87 -0.69
N LEU A 111 -12.02 10.77 0.03
CA LEU A 111 -13.29 10.05 -0.08
C LEU A 111 -14.45 10.88 0.44
N THR A 112 -14.27 11.56 1.57
CA THR A 112 -15.36 12.35 2.18
C THR A 112 -15.53 13.72 1.53
N GLY A 113 -14.47 14.24 0.90
CA GLY A 113 -14.50 15.53 0.22
C GLY A 113 -15.24 15.50 -1.12
N ASN A 114 -15.50 14.31 -1.63
CA ASN A 114 -16.23 14.13 -2.87
C ASN A 114 -17.60 13.53 -2.58
#